data_553c48a39c214ca1417d58b88301cb69
#
_entry.id   553c48a39c214ca1417d58b88301cb69
#
_cell.length_a   1.000
_cell.length_b   1.000
_cell.length_c   1.000
_cell.angle_alpha   90.00
_cell.angle_beta   90.00
_cell.angle_gamma   90.00
#
_symmetry.space_group_name_H-M   'P 1'
#
loop_
_entity.id
_entity.type
_entity.pdbx_description
1 polymer ?
#
loop_
_entity_poly.entity_id
_entity_poly.type
_entity_poly.pdbx_seq_one_letter_code
_entity_poly.pdbx_strand_id
1 'polypeptide(L)'
;MFYPTEMAVEYTLLMQKTTDGSAVKSSLSDFGFAVCDIPWPDEETQEVATRTWPGEHGEDAYIPPSGLKLQSYDVEVEFCYKGDVGTAVDAYEALRDYLIGANGDGAELRIYDPYWRKGRTGLYVKKISSADPHRSNVDEGLPMKVAFRVTD
;
A
#
# COMPACT_ATOMS: atom_id res chain seq x y z
N MET A 1 21.71 20.58 20.64
CA MET A 1 21.54 20.27 19.24
C MET A 1 20.08 20.27 18.88
N PHE A 2 19.77 20.89 17.80
CA PHE A 2 18.43 20.86 17.29
C PHE A 2 18.08 19.45 16.75
N TYR A 3 16.98 18.92 17.20
CA TYR A 3 16.50 17.64 16.69
C TYR A 3 15.48 17.93 15.60
N PRO A 4 15.84 17.70 14.36
CA PRO A 4 14.96 18.13 13.26
C PRO A 4 13.65 17.37 13.26
N THR A 5 12.57 18.08 13.04
CA THR A 5 11.25 17.47 12.93
C THR A 5 11.17 16.55 11.72
N GLU A 6 11.99 16.80 10.73
CA GLU A 6 12.10 15.93 9.56
C GLU A 6 12.62 14.53 9.90
N MET A 7 13.19 14.34 11.09
CA MET A 7 13.57 13.01 11.58
C MET A 7 12.37 12.21 12.07
N ALA A 8 11.24 12.87 12.31
CA ALA A 8 10.02 12.19 12.69
C ALA A 8 9.48 11.37 11.52
N VAL A 9 8.97 10.18 11.82
CA VAL A 9 8.36 9.33 10.81
C VAL A 9 7.01 9.91 10.43
N GLU A 10 6.80 10.10 9.14
CA GLU A 10 5.49 10.49 8.63
C GLU A 10 4.65 9.24 8.40
N TYR A 11 3.42 9.27 8.88
CA TYR A 11 2.46 8.20 8.66
C TYR A 11 1.76 8.43 7.32
N THR A 12 2.49 8.16 6.27
CA THR A 12 2.04 8.35 4.89
C THR A 12 2.38 7.14 4.05
N LEU A 13 1.69 6.99 2.93
CA LEU A 13 2.04 6.00 1.91
C LEU A 13 2.46 6.77 0.65
N LEU A 14 3.67 6.53 0.20
CA LEU A 14 4.13 7.09 -1.07
C LEU A 14 3.65 6.20 -2.21
N MET A 15 3.11 6.81 -3.24
CA MET A 15 2.51 6.11 -4.37
C MET A 15 3.02 6.71 -5.67
N GLN A 16 3.21 5.87 -6.66
CA GLN A 16 3.60 6.30 -7.99
C GLN A 16 2.97 5.37 -9.03
N LYS A 17 2.47 5.96 -10.11
CA LYS A 17 2.03 5.19 -11.25
C LYS A 17 3.24 4.61 -11.98
N THR A 18 3.07 3.46 -12.60
CA THR A 18 4.13 2.84 -13.38
C THR A 18 4.28 3.45 -14.76
N THR A 19 3.37 4.32 -15.17
CA THR A 19 3.44 5.08 -16.41
C THR A 19 4.65 6.01 -16.38
N ASP A 20 5.37 6.10 -17.50
CA ASP A 20 6.55 6.95 -17.62
C ASP A 20 6.24 8.41 -17.28
N GLY A 21 7.13 9.02 -16.50
CA GLY A 21 7.01 10.42 -16.14
C GLY A 21 6.05 10.70 -14.99
N SER A 22 5.49 9.68 -14.36
CA SER A 22 4.57 9.88 -13.24
C SER A 22 5.29 10.38 -12.01
N ALA A 23 4.69 11.36 -11.33
CA ALA A 23 5.23 11.90 -10.10
C ALA A 23 4.87 11.03 -8.91
N VAL A 24 5.75 11.01 -7.91
CA VAL A 24 5.48 10.37 -6.63
C VAL A 24 4.44 11.20 -5.88
N LYS A 25 3.39 10.55 -5.40
CA LYS A 25 2.34 11.18 -4.60
C LYS A 25 2.39 10.66 -3.17
N SER A 26 2.15 11.56 -2.22
CA SER A 26 2.02 11.19 -0.80
C SER A 26 0.53 11.16 -0.45
N SER A 27 0.09 10.11 0.24
CA SER A 27 -1.30 10.04 0.69
C SER A 27 -1.64 11.17 1.66
N LEU A 28 -0.67 11.59 2.47
CA LEU A 28 -0.87 12.66 3.43
C LEU A 28 -0.74 14.05 2.79
N SER A 29 0.37 14.30 2.08
CA SER A 29 0.66 15.64 1.54
C SER A 29 -0.20 16.00 0.35
N ASP A 30 -0.51 15.04 -0.52
CA ASP A 30 -1.25 15.29 -1.76
C ASP A 30 -2.76 15.08 -1.63
N PHE A 31 -3.17 14.19 -0.72
CA PHE A 31 -4.57 13.81 -0.58
C PHE A 31 -5.15 14.04 0.82
N GLY A 32 -4.31 14.32 1.82
CA GLY A 32 -4.77 14.58 3.17
C GLY A 32 -5.09 13.33 4.01
N PHE A 33 -4.69 12.15 3.55
CA PHE A 33 -4.94 10.90 4.27
C PHE A 33 -3.67 10.40 4.94
N ALA A 34 -3.70 10.32 6.27
CA ALA A 34 -2.66 9.66 7.03
C ALA A 34 -2.89 8.14 7.03
N VAL A 35 -1.82 7.37 7.12
CA VAL A 35 -1.90 5.93 7.27
C VAL A 35 -2.10 5.62 8.75
N CYS A 36 -3.24 5.02 9.09
CA CYS A 36 -3.51 4.58 10.45
C CYS A 36 -2.96 3.19 10.71
N ASP A 37 -3.06 2.32 9.72
CA ASP A 37 -2.59 0.95 9.83
C ASP A 37 -2.29 0.39 8.45
N ILE A 38 -1.21 -0.37 8.37
CA ILE A 38 -0.87 -1.14 7.18
C ILE A 38 -0.33 -2.50 7.63
N PRO A 39 -1.23 -3.48 7.83
CA PRO A 39 -0.83 -4.78 8.34
C PRO A 39 -0.18 -5.61 7.24
N TRP A 40 1.12 -5.39 7.04
CA TRP A 40 1.87 -6.20 6.09
C TRP A 40 1.76 -7.68 6.50
N PRO A 41 1.30 -8.56 5.60
CA PRO A 41 1.20 -9.97 5.92
C PRO A 41 2.58 -10.62 6.02
N ASP A 42 2.61 -11.83 6.59
CA ASP A 42 3.82 -12.64 6.60
C ASP A 42 4.26 -12.91 5.16
N GLU A 43 5.58 -12.90 4.97
CA GLU A 43 6.15 -13.15 3.66
C GLU A 43 6.28 -14.66 3.44
N GLU A 44 5.65 -15.14 2.39
CA GLU A 44 5.72 -16.55 1.98
C GLU A 44 6.39 -16.65 0.62
N THR A 45 7.21 -17.67 0.47
CA THR A 45 7.85 -17.94 -0.82
C THR A 45 6.92 -18.74 -1.72
N GLN A 46 7.12 -18.61 -3.02
CA GLN A 46 6.42 -19.44 -3.99
C GLN A 46 6.89 -20.89 -3.85
N GLU A 47 6.00 -21.81 -4.18
CA GLU A 47 6.39 -23.23 -4.24
C GLU A 47 7.50 -23.44 -5.26
N VAL A 48 8.45 -24.26 -4.88
CA VAL A 48 9.50 -24.72 -5.79
C VAL A 48 9.23 -26.15 -6.19
N ALA A 49 9.75 -26.56 -7.35
CA ALA A 49 9.65 -27.93 -7.78
C ALA A 49 10.40 -28.84 -6.81
N THR A 50 9.75 -29.89 -6.36
CA THR A 50 10.34 -30.86 -5.42
C THR A 50 10.26 -32.27 -5.96
N ARG A 51 11.15 -33.13 -5.46
CA ARG A 51 11.17 -34.54 -5.83
C ARG A 51 11.48 -35.36 -4.59
N THR A 52 10.71 -36.42 -4.40
CA THR A 52 10.92 -37.38 -3.33
C THR A 52 11.38 -38.69 -3.94
N TRP A 53 12.53 -39.22 -3.47
CA TRP A 53 13.06 -40.45 -3.93
C TRP A 53 12.70 -41.58 -2.97
N PRO A 54 12.32 -42.77 -3.47
CA PRO A 54 12.07 -43.92 -2.59
C PRO A 54 13.30 -44.28 -1.75
N GLY A 55 13.08 -44.50 -0.46
CA GLY A 55 14.14 -44.89 0.47
C GLY A 55 15.00 -43.75 1.00
N GLU A 56 14.77 -42.55 0.59
CA GLU A 56 15.46 -41.35 1.12
C GLU A 56 14.59 -40.59 2.10
N HIS A 57 15.23 -39.92 3.04
CA HIS A 57 14.56 -39.00 3.96
C HIS A 57 14.43 -37.62 3.30
N GLY A 58 13.24 -37.01 3.44
CA GLY A 58 12.99 -35.67 2.93
C GLY A 58 12.75 -35.67 1.42
N GLU A 59 12.98 -34.53 0.84
CA GLU A 59 12.74 -34.26 -0.57
C GLU A 59 13.86 -33.40 -1.15
N ASP A 60 14.07 -33.54 -2.45
CA ASP A 60 14.95 -32.64 -3.19
C ASP A 60 14.13 -31.44 -3.71
N ALA A 61 14.61 -30.26 -3.47
CA ALA A 61 13.95 -29.02 -3.95
C ALA A 61 14.82 -28.30 -4.96
N TYR A 62 14.21 -27.84 -6.04
CA TYR A 62 14.91 -26.96 -6.98
C TYR A 62 14.85 -25.52 -6.45
N ILE A 63 16.00 -25.01 -6.01
CA ILE A 63 16.12 -23.63 -5.52
C ILE A 63 16.80 -22.81 -6.60
N PRO A 64 16.10 -21.82 -7.20
CA PRO A 64 16.66 -21.02 -8.27
C PRO A 64 17.91 -20.26 -7.81
N PRO A 65 18.96 -20.14 -8.65
CA PRO A 65 20.15 -19.38 -8.30
C PRO A 65 19.87 -17.90 -8.03
N SER A 66 18.79 -17.36 -8.60
CA SER A 66 18.36 -15.98 -8.37
C SER A 66 17.66 -15.76 -7.03
N GLY A 67 17.48 -16.83 -6.24
CA GLY A 67 16.78 -16.80 -4.97
C GLY A 67 15.32 -17.20 -5.08
N LEU A 68 14.68 -17.29 -3.93
CA LEU A 68 13.27 -17.64 -3.87
C LEU A 68 12.41 -16.41 -4.16
N LYS A 69 11.28 -16.62 -4.83
CA LYS A 69 10.30 -15.57 -5.10
C LYS A 69 9.23 -15.60 -4.03
N LEU A 70 8.71 -14.42 -3.69
CA LEU A 70 7.61 -14.31 -2.75
C LEU A 70 6.28 -14.54 -3.46
N GLN A 71 5.31 -15.06 -2.72
CA GLN A 71 3.96 -15.21 -3.23
C GLN A 71 3.25 -13.86 -3.33
N SER A 72 2.31 -13.76 -4.27
CA SER A 72 1.41 -12.63 -4.33
C SER A 72 0.49 -12.63 -3.11
N TYR A 73 0.11 -11.46 -2.63
CA TYR A 73 -0.74 -11.32 -1.45
C TYR A 73 -1.57 -10.04 -1.53
N ASP A 74 -2.54 -9.97 -0.65
CA ASP A 74 -3.35 -8.75 -0.48
C ASP A 74 -2.86 -8.01 0.77
N VAL A 75 -2.84 -6.69 0.70
CA VAL A 75 -2.61 -5.85 1.86
C VAL A 75 -3.71 -4.80 1.95
N GLU A 76 -4.30 -4.65 3.13
CA GLU A 76 -5.36 -3.68 3.37
C GLU A 76 -4.79 -2.52 4.17
N VAL A 77 -4.73 -1.34 3.54
CA VAL A 77 -4.23 -0.13 4.18
C VAL A 77 -5.40 0.67 4.72
N GLU A 78 -5.31 1.05 5.98
CA GLU A 78 -6.30 1.92 6.60
C GLU A 78 -5.79 3.35 6.61
N PHE A 79 -6.52 4.23 5.91
CA PHE A 79 -6.24 5.66 5.88
C PHE A 79 -7.27 6.40 6.72
N CYS A 80 -6.88 7.55 7.23
CA CYS A 80 -7.79 8.42 7.96
C CYS A 80 -7.55 9.88 7.53
N TYR A 81 -8.59 10.51 7.03
CA TYR A 81 -8.55 11.92 6.70
C TYR A 81 -8.89 12.76 7.93
N LYS A 82 -8.05 13.70 8.24
CA LYS A 82 -8.31 14.70 9.28
C LYS A 82 -7.90 16.03 8.71
N GLY A 83 -8.87 16.83 8.34
CA GLY A 83 -8.62 18.13 7.74
C GLY A 83 -9.75 19.08 8.00
N ASP A 84 -9.91 20.05 7.12
CA ASP A 84 -10.94 21.06 7.24
C ASP A 84 -12.34 20.47 7.10
N VAL A 85 -13.26 21.00 7.84
CA VAL A 85 -14.66 20.57 7.80
C VAL A 85 -15.23 20.73 6.41
N GLY A 86 -15.88 19.69 5.92
CA GLY A 86 -16.55 19.71 4.63
C GLY A 86 -15.69 19.32 3.43
N THR A 87 -14.41 18.99 3.65
CA THR A 87 -13.49 18.65 2.55
C THR A 87 -13.14 17.18 2.44
N ALA A 88 -13.59 16.34 3.40
CA ALA A 88 -13.20 14.92 3.45
C ALA A 88 -13.69 14.14 2.23
N VAL A 89 -14.91 14.37 1.77
CA VAL A 89 -15.48 13.66 0.62
C VAL A 89 -14.74 14.01 -0.66
N ASP A 90 -14.39 15.27 -0.85
CA ASP A 90 -13.60 15.68 -2.02
C ASP A 90 -12.22 15.02 -2.01
N ALA A 91 -11.58 14.96 -0.84
CA ALA A 91 -10.30 14.28 -0.71
C ALA A 91 -10.43 12.78 -0.97
N TYR A 92 -11.49 12.15 -0.46
CA TYR A 92 -11.78 10.75 -0.71
C TYR A 92 -11.93 10.46 -2.20
N GLU A 93 -12.71 11.26 -2.90
CA GLU A 93 -12.91 11.09 -4.34
C GLU A 93 -11.62 11.28 -5.13
N ALA A 94 -10.81 12.25 -4.75
CA ALA A 94 -9.52 12.51 -5.41
C ALA A 94 -8.57 11.32 -5.24
N LEU A 95 -8.46 10.79 -4.03
CA LEU A 95 -7.60 9.63 -3.77
C LEU A 95 -8.14 8.38 -4.49
N ARG A 96 -9.44 8.15 -4.42
CA ARG A 96 -10.06 7.04 -5.12
C ARG A 96 -9.80 7.08 -6.62
N ASP A 97 -10.02 8.23 -7.25
CA ASP A 97 -9.83 8.39 -8.69
C ASP A 97 -8.36 8.19 -9.09
N TYR A 98 -7.45 8.64 -8.25
CA TYR A 98 -6.03 8.38 -8.48
C TYR A 98 -5.73 6.89 -8.42
N LEU A 99 -6.21 6.19 -7.39
CA LEU A 99 -5.91 4.78 -7.16
C LEU A 99 -6.47 3.87 -8.25
N ILE A 100 -7.69 4.12 -8.72
CA ILE A 100 -8.31 3.27 -9.73
C ILE A 100 -7.97 3.69 -11.16
N GLY A 101 -7.25 4.79 -11.32
CA GLY A 101 -6.86 5.28 -12.64
C GLY A 101 -7.96 6.01 -13.41
N ALA A 102 -9.00 6.47 -12.73
CA ALA A 102 -10.09 7.20 -13.37
C ALA A 102 -9.65 8.54 -13.98
N ASN A 103 -8.53 9.07 -13.51
CA ASN A 103 -7.94 10.29 -14.06
C ASN A 103 -7.14 10.07 -15.37
N GLY A 104 -7.04 8.84 -15.87
CA GLY A 104 -6.34 8.53 -17.10
C GLY A 104 -4.85 8.20 -16.95
N ASP A 105 -4.30 8.25 -15.74
CA ASP A 105 -2.87 8.01 -15.52
C ASP A 105 -2.52 6.53 -15.34
N GLY A 106 -3.51 5.65 -15.48
CA GLY A 106 -3.31 4.23 -15.30
C GLY A 106 -3.62 3.77 -13.87
N ALA A 107 -3.70 2.46 -13.70
CA ALA A 107 -4.11 1.85 -12.43
C ALA A 107 -3.01 1.05 -11.75
N GLU A 108 -1.93 0.71 -12.46
CA GLU A 108 -0.83 -0.02 -11.86
C GLU A 108 0.04 0.92 -11.02
N LEU A 109 0.37 0.48 -9.83
CA LEU A 109 0.99 1.32 -8.81
C LEU A 109 2.28 0.71 -8.28
N ARG A 110 3.13 1.60 -7.80
CA ARG A 110 4.22 1.28 -6.87
C ARG A 110 3.91 1.99 -5.57
N ILE A 111 4.17 1.34 -4.46
CA ILE A 111 3.99 1.95 -3.14
C ILE A 111 5.25 1.81 -2.32
N TYR A 112 5.43 2.75 -1.39
CA TYR A 112 6.51 2.70 -0.41
C TYR A 112 5.97 3.15 0.93
N ASP A 113 6.17 2.31 1.96
CA ASP A 113 5.80 2.61 3.34
C ASP A 113 7.04 3.09 4.09
N PRO A 114 7.14 4.37 4.42
CA PRO A 114 8.32 4.90 5.11
C PRO A 114 8.53 4.34 6.51
N TYR A 115 7.45 3.95 7.18
CA TYR A 115 7.57 3.39 8.54
C TYR A 115 8.29 2.04 8.52
N TRP A 116 7.79 1.11 7.71
CA TRP A 116 8.37 -0.23 7.59
C TRP A 116 9.51 -0.29 6.59
N ARG A 117 9.73 0.79 5.83
CA ARG A 117 10.72 0.85 4.75
C ARG A 117 10.51 -0.26 3.72
N LYS A 118 9.25 -0.53 3.42
CA LYS A 118 8.86 -1.54 2.45
C LYS A 118 8.32 -0.89 1.19
N GLY A 119 8.90 -1.25 0.05
CA GLY A 119 8.42 -0.85 -1.27
C GLY A 119 7.95 -2.05 -2.06
N ARG A 120 6.89 -1.88 -2.81
CA ARG A 120 6.34 -2.91 -3.68
C ARG A 120 5.93 -2.31 -4.99
N THR A 121 6.03 -3.11 -6.05
CA THR A 121 5.63 -2.72 -7.40
C THR A 121 4.56 -3.69 -7.90
N GLY A 122 3.95 -3.39 -9.05
CA GLY A 122 2.97 -4.28 -9.63
C GLY A 122 1.71 -4.42 -8.80
N LEU A 123 1.28 -3.33 -8.16
CA LEU A 123 0.06 -3.34 -7.36
C LEU A 123 -1.11 -2.77 -8.13
N TYR A 124 -2.29 -3.22 -7.74
CA TYR A 124 -3.53 -2.58 -8.15
C TYR A 124 -4.55 -2.67 -7.02
N VAL A 125 -5.52 -1.78 -7.06
CA VAL A 125 -6.57 -1.72 -6.04
C VAL A 125 -7.63 -2.77 -6.33
N LYS A 126 -7.92 -3.61 -5.34
CA LYS A 126 -8.99 -4.59 -5.42
C LYS A 126 -10.30 -4.06 -4.87
N LYS A 127 -10.23 -3.28 -3.79
CA LYS A 127 -11.42 -2.82 -3.11
C LYS A 127 -11.14 -1.55 -2.34
N ILE A 128 -12.07 -0.63 -2.38
CA ILE A 128 -12.05 0.59 -1.57
C ILE A 128 -13.32 0.59 -0.73
N SER A 129 -13.19 0.81 0.57
CA SER A 129 -14.33 0.91 1.47
C SER A 129 -14.11 2.06 2.44
N SER A 130 -15.21 2.60 2.98
CA SER A 130 -15.14 3.62 4.00
C SER A 130 -15.95 3.18 5.21
N ALA A 131 -15.52 3.61 6.40
CA ALA A 131 -16.30 3.45 7.60
C ALA A 131 -17.11 4.73 7.86
N ASP A 132 -17.89 4.73 8.92
CA ASP A 132 -18.68 5.90 9.28
C ASP A 132 -17.77 7.09 9.58
N PRO A 133 -17.98 8.23 8.94
CA PRO A 133 -17.15 9.40 9.18
C PRO A 133 -17.49 10.03 10.55
N HIS A 134 -16.46 10.60 11.18
CA HIS A 134 -16.65 11.49 12.31
C HIS A 134 -16.94 12.88 11.76
N ARG A 135 -18.06 13.45 12.16
CA ARG A 135 -18.48 14.79 11.70
C ARG A 135 -18.81 15.67 12.88
N SER A 136 -18.19 16.85 12.91
CA SER A 136 -18.54 17.89 13.83
C SER A 136 -18.30 19.24 13.17
N ASN A 137 -18.72 20.33 13.82
CA ASN A 137 -18.49 21.66 13.26
C ASN A 137 -17.05 22.15 13.45
N VAL A 138 -16.22 21.41 14.17
CA VAL A 138 -14.84 21.80 14.46
C VAL A 138 -13.82 20.90 13.78
N ASP A 139 -14.18 19.64 13.50
CA ASP A 139 -13.31 18.71 12.78
C ASP A 139 -14.10 17.67 12.00
N GLU A 140 -13.40 17.01 11.11
CA GLU A 140 -13.99 15.95 10.29
C GLU A 140 -12.96 14.85 10.10
N GLY A 141 -13.37 13.61 10.35
CA GLY A 141 -12.53 12.43 10.11
C GLY A 141 -13.25 11.43 9.25
N LEU A 142 -12.58 10.91 8.23
CA LEU A 142 -13.13 9.92 7.31
C LEU A 142 -12.18 8.74 7.22
N PRO A 143 -12.50 7.60 7.86
CA PRO A 143 -11.73 6.38 7.68
C PRO A 143 -11.97 5.79 6.31
N MET A 144 -10.91 5.28 5.69
CA MET A 144 -10.96 4.67 4.38
C MET A 144 -10.04 3.46 4.35
N LYS A 145 -10.51 2.35 3.85
CA LYS A 145 -9.70 1.14 3.69
C LYS A 145 -9.52 0.83 2.22
N VAL A 146 -8.29 0.57 1.84
CA VAL A 146 -7.94 0.22 0.46
C VAL A 146 -7.23 -1.12 0.47
N ALA A 147 -7.81 -2.10 -0.20
CA ALA A 147 -7.18 -3.39 -0.38
C ALA A 147 -6.41 -3.41 -1.69
N PHE A 148 -5.11 -3.61 -1.59
CA PHE A 148 -4.22 -3.74 -2.74
C PHE A 148 -3.87 -5.20 -2.97
N ARG A 149 -3.79 -5.59 -4.24
CA ARG A 149 -3.19 -6.87 -4.62
C ARG A 149 -1.73 -6.63 -5.02
N VAL A 150 -0.82 -7.25 -4.30
CA VAL A 150 0.62 -7.15 -4.57
C VAL A 150 1.02 -8.35 -5.42
N THR A 151 1.46 -8.08 -6.65
CA THR A 151 1.82 -9.14 -7.59
C THR A 151 3.34 -9.31 -7.72
N ASP A 152 4.10 -8.36 -7.19
CA ASP A 152 5.56 -8.38 -7.34
C ASP A 152 6.29 -7.88 -6.07
#